data_18366824d438deb1ed2bde1699a59839
#
_entry.id   18366824d438deb1ed2bde1699a59839
#
_cell.length_a   1.000
_cell.length_b   1.000
_cell.length_c   1.000
_cell.angle_alpha   90.00
_cell.angle_beta   90.00
_cell.angle_gamma   90.00
#
_symmetry.space_group_name_H-M   'P 1'
#
loop_
_entity.id
_entity.type
_entity.pdbx_description
1 polymer ?
#
loop_
_entity_poly.entity_id
_entity_poly.type
_entity_poly.pdbx_seq_one_letter_code
_entity_poly.pdbx_strand_id
1 'polypeptide(L)'
;MRIFISGIAGFLGSHLADNFIKEGHKVVGCDSLIGGEIDNVPSEAEFYQYDCCYRNSMLKITKNCDLVFHTAATAYEGLSVFSPHLIAQNIVTGSVALFSAAIENNVKRIVFCSSMARYGTNKTPFKENFKPNPQDPYGIAKVAAENILKNLCDTHGVEYVIAVPHNIIGPRQKYDDPYRNVVSIMINLMLQNRQPIIYGDGNQKRCFSYIDDDLYCLKKMAFSDKVVGEIINIGPDEEFISINTLANKLSNHLRFNLNPTYVKGRPKEVLNATCSADKARKILGYKTRTSLDDGLKKMISFIKKKGTKKFRYHLDLEIINDLTPKTWKDRLF
;
A
#
# COMPACT_ATOMS: atom_id res chain seq x y z
N MET A 1 1.17 0.58 25.32
CA MET A 1 2.41 0.23 24.61
C MET A 1 2.88 1.44 23.82
N ARG A 2 4.17 1.49 23.47
CA ARG A 2 4.74 2.46 22.51
C ARG A 2 4.92 1.78 21.16
N ILE A 3 4.21 2.25 20.14
CA ILE A 3 4.14 1.63 18.81
C ILE A 3 4.79 2.56 17.79
N PHE A 4 5.75 2.05 17.05
CA PHE A 4 6.37 2.77 15.95
C PHE A 4 5.68 2.44 14.61
N ILE A 5 5.40 3.47 13.81
CA ILE A 5 4.80 3.34 12.47
C ILE A 5 5.66 4.11 11.46
N SER A 6 6.30 3.39 10.53
CA SER A 6 6.93 4.03 9.37
C SER A 6 5.88 4.35 8.31
N GLY A 7 6.01 5.47 7.62
CA GLY A 7 5.00 5.91 6.64
C GLY A 7 3.73 6.43 7.31
N ILE A 8 3.85 7.04 8.50
CA ILE A 8 2.73 7.51 9.32
C ILE A 8 1.90 8.63 8.65
N ALA A 9 2.50 9.42 7.77
CA ALA A 9 1.79 10.44 6.98
C ALA A 9 1.11 9.87 5.72
N GLY A 10 1.38 8.60 5.41
CA GLY A 10 0.78 7.88 4.30
C GLY A 10 -0.65 7.41 4.59
N PHE A 11 -1.28 6.83 3.57
CA PHE A 11 -2.66 6.33 3.64
C PHE A 11 -2.84 5.29 4.76
N LEU A 12 -2.09 4.17 4.71
CA LEU A 12 -2.24 3.08 5.68
C LEU A 12 -1.73 3.46 7.07
N GLY A 13 -0.55 4.07 7.12
CA GLY A 13 0.11 4.42 8.40
C GLY A 13 -0.70 5.41 9.24
N SER A 14 -1.34 6.41 8.61
CA SER A 14 -2.14 7.39 9.33
C SER A 14 -3.42 6.81 9.94
N HIS A 15 -4.07 5.88 9.26
CA HIS A 15 -5.23 5.17 9.80
C HIS A 15 -4.86 4.22 10.94
N LEU A 16 -3.71 3.53 10.84
CA LEU A 16 -3.17 2.71 11.92
C LEU A 16 -2.86 3.57 13.16
N ALA A 17 -2.21 4.72 12.96
CA ALA A 17 -1.90 5.65 14.03
C ALA A 17 -3.16 6.11 14.78
N ASP A 18 -4.18 6.57 14.06
CA ASP A 18 -5.48 6.95 14.66
C ASP A 18 -6.09 5.82 15.48
N ASN A 19 -6.07 4.59 14.96
CA ASN A 19 -6.65 3.45 15.64
C ASN A 19 -5.90 3.12 16.95
N PHE A 20 -4.57 3.10 16.92
CA PHE A 20 -3.78 2.80 18.12
C PHE A 20 -3.86 3.91 19.17
N ILE A 21 -3.89 5.18 18.75
CA ILE A 21 -4.11 6.31 19.67
C ILE A 21 -5.47 6.20 20.36
N LYS A 22 -6.54 5.91 19.61
CA LYS A 22 -7.89 5.69 20.16
C LYS A 22 -7.96 4.53 21.16
N GLU A 23 -7.09 3.54 21.02
CA GLU A 23 -6.96 2.40 21.94
C GLU A 23 -6.02 2.69 23.14
N GLY A 24 -5.55 3.94 23.28
CA GLY A 24 -4.71 4.38 24.40
C GLY A 24 -3.23 4.05 24.28
N HIS A 25 -2.75 3.70 23.08
CA HIS A 25 -1.33 3.47 22.83
C HIS A 25 -0.60 4.77 22.52
N LYS A 26 0.69 4.83 22.88
CA LYS A 26 1.59 5.91 22.43
C LYS A 26 2.11 5.58 21.05
N VAL A 27 1.88 6.46 20.09
CA VAL A 27 2.30 6.27 18.71
C VAL A 27 3.47 7.20 18.39
N VAL A 28 4.50 6.62 17.79
CA VAL A 28 5.67 7.31 17.23
C VAL A 28 5.74 6.94 15.77
N GLY A 29 6.10 7.87 14.91
CA GLY A 29 6.24 7.52 13.50
C GLY A 29 7.13 8.44 12.71
N CYS A 30 7.55 7.97 11.56
CA CYS A 30 8.26 8.78 10.57
C CYS A 30 7.65 8.67 9.18
N ASP A 31 7.93 9.68 8.39
CA ASP A 31 7.62 9.74 6.96
C ASP A 31 8.58 10.69 6.27
N SER A 32 9.01 10.37 5.05
CA SER A 32 9.83 11.27 4.22
C SER A 32 8.98 12.30 3.46
N LEU A 33 7.64 12.14 3.48
CA LEU A 33 6.65 12.92 2.75
C LEU A 33 6.73 12.82 1.22
N ILE A 34 7.45 11.83 0.67
CA ILE A 34 7.44 11.56 -0.78
C ILE A 34 6.02 11.23 -1.26
N GLY A 35 5.30 10.39 -0.52
CA GLY A 35 3.93 9.98 -0.85
C GLY A 35 2.92 10.26 0.25
N GLY A 36 3.39 10.67 1.44
CA GLY A 36 2.58 11.07 2.58
C GLY A 36 2.17 12.55 2.54
N GLU A 37 1.14 12.90 3.30
CA GLU A 37 0.71 14.28 3.53
C GLU A 37 0.74 14.57 5.03
N ILE A 38 1.39 15.65 5.45
CA ILE A 38 1.54 16.01 6.87
C ILE A 38 0.19 16.11 7.59
N ASP A 39 -0.84 16.58 6.89
CA ASP A 39 -2.21 16.71 7.42
C ASP A 39 -2.85 15.36 7.79
N ASN A 40 -2.28 14.24 7.37
CA ASN A 40 -2.75 12.91 7.73
C ASN A 40 -2.21 12.44 9.09
N VAL A 41 -1.15 13.07 9.59
CA VAL A 41 -0.52 12.68 10.86
C VAL A 41 -1.42 13.10 12.03
N PRO A 42 -1.83 12.17 12.92
CA PRO A 42 -2.58 12.55 14.11
C PRO A 42 -1.77 13.49 15.00
N SER A 43 -2.43 14.50 15.55
CA SER A 43 -1.79 15.51 16.43
C SER A 43 -1.16 14.90 17.69
N GLU A 44 -1.70 13.78 18.17
CA GLU A 44 -1.23 13.07 19.36
C GLU A 44 -0.05 12.13 19.08
N ALA A 45 0.32 11.93 17.80
CA ALA A 45 1.46 11.10 17.45
C ALA A 45 2.77 11.90 17.54
N GLU A 46 3.82 11.26 18.06
CA GLU A 46 5.18 11.81 18.02
C GLU A 46 5.74 11.61 16.60
N PHE A 47 5.78 12.67 15.81
CA PHE A 47 6.12 12.64 14.40
C PHE A 47 7.55 13.11 14.13
N TYR A 48 8.25 12.38 13.27
CA TYR A 48 9.56 12.75 12.73
C TYR A 48 9.56 12.73 11.21
N GLN A 49 9.94 13.82 10.58
CA GLN A 49 10.15 13.85 9.14
C GLN A 49 11.52 13.23 8.81
N TYR A 50 11.58 11.90 8.76
CA TYR A 50 12.78 11.13 8.45
C TYR A 50 12.53 10.12 7.36
N ASP A 51 13.58 9.87 6.57
CA ASP A 51 13.61 8.77 5.62
C ASP A 51 14.09 7.49 6.32
N CYS A 52 13.36 6.38 6.10
CA CYS A 52 13.69 5.07 6.66
C CYS A 52 15.09 4.56 6.26
N CYS A 53 15.64 5.05 5.15
CA CYS A 53 16.96 4.66 4.66
C CYS A 53 18.11 5.05 5.63
N TYR A 54 17.87 5.99 6.53
CA TYR A 54 18.87 6.45 7.50
C TYR A 54 18.78 5.64 8.80
N ARG A 55 19.59 4.57 8.90
CA ARG A 55 19.59 3.65 10.05
C ARG A 55 19.73 4.36 11.41
N ASN A 56 20.63 5.34 11.51
CA ASN A 56 20.84 6.06 12.78
C ASN A 56 19.60 6.85 13.23
N SER A 57 18.84 7.39 12.29
CA SER A 57 17.55 8.02 12.57
C SER A 57 16.54 6.97 13.05
N MET A 58 16.46 5.82 12.38
CA MET A 58 15.58 4.73 12.79
C MET A 58 15.94 4.22 14.19
N LEU A 59 17.22 4.03 14.48
CA LEU A 59 17.69 3.60 15.79
C LEU A 59 17.28 4.58 16.91
N LYS A 60 17.36 5.88 16.65
CA LYS A 60 16.97 6.91 17.62
C LYS A 60 15.47 6.86 17.92
N ILE A 61 14.62 6.79 16.87
CA ILE A 61 13.17 6.95 17.04
C ILE A 61 12.43 5.66 17.40
N THR A 62 13.02 4.48 17.14
CA THR A 62 12.45 3.18 17.57
C THR A 62 12.83 2.82 19.02
N LYS A 63 13.65 3.64 19.69
CA LYS A 63 14.04 3.41 21.08
C LYS A 63 12.83 3.34 22.01
N ASN A 64 12.80 2.33 22.88
CA ASN A 64 11.71 2.05 23.82
C ASN A 64 10.35 1.81 23.12
N CYS A 65 10.34 1.40 21.85
CA CYS A 65 9.12 0.93 21.19
C CYS A 65 8.93 -0.57 21.44
N ASP A 66 7.70 -0.95 21.71
CA ASP A 66 7.32 -2.35 21.91
C ASP A 66 7.08 -3.08 20.58
N LEU A 67 6.48 -2.36 19.63
CA LEU A 67 6.06 -2.88 18.32
C LEU A 67 6.49 -1.94 17.20
N VAL A 68 6.79 -2.50 16.04
CA VAL A 68 7.06 -1.76 14.80
C VAL A 68 6.08 -2.18 13.72
N PHE A 69 5.38 -1.21 13.13
CA PHE A 69 4.64 -1.38 11.88
C PHE A 69 5.42 -0.73 10.74
N HIS A 70 5.93 -1.55 9.84
CA HIS A 70 6.61 -1.06 8.65
C HIS A 70 5.63 -0.95 7.49
N THR A 71 5.02 0.23 7.34
CA THR A 71 4.06 0.54 6.27
C THR A 71 4.62 1.47 5.19
N ALA A 72 5.78 2.09 5.45
CA ALA A 72 6.45 2.94 4.48
C ALA A 72 6.82 2.14 3.23
N ALA A 73 6.45 2.66 2.07
CA ALA A 73 6.84 2.11 0.78
C ALA A 73 6.59 3.11 -0.35
N THR A 74 7.47 3.16 -1.33
CA THR A 74 7.19 3.71 -2.66
C THR A 74 6.43 2.64 -3.46
N ALA A 75 5.13 2.50 -3.18
CA ALA A 75 4.30 1.40 -3.66
C ALA A 75 3.82 1.64 -5.10
N TYR A 76 4.74 1.68 -6.05
CA TYR A 76 4.51 2.04 -7.45
C TYR A 76 4.95 0.90 -8.38
N GLU A 77 4.13 -0.15 -8.51
CA GLU A 77 4.43 -1.30 -9.38
C GLU A 77 4.79 -0.86 -10.81
N GLY A 78 3.89 -0.13 -11.47
CA GLY A 78 4.12 0.31 -12.85
C GLY A 78 5.28 1.28 -13.01
N LEU A 79 5.53 2.16 -12.05
CA LEU A 79 6.65 3.11 -12.07
C LEU A 79 7.99 2.40 -11.84
N SER A 80 7.99 1.29 -11.10
CA SER A 80 9.22 0.61 -10.66
C SER A 80 10.12 0.18 -11.84
N VAL A 81 9.54 -0.11 -13.00
CA VAL A 81 10.31 -0.47 -14.21
C VAL A 81 10.95 0.76 -14.91
N PHE A 82 10.56 1.97 -14.50
CA PHE A 82 11.09 3.24 -15.03
C PHE A 82 11.85 4.05 -13.99
N SER A 83 11.75 3.71 -12.71
CA SER A 83 12.49 4.32 -11.61
C SER A 83 12.95 3.24 -10.60
N PRO A 84 13.72 2.22 -11.06
CA PRO A 84 14.07 1.07 -10.25
C PRO A 84 15.01 1.42 -9.08
N HIS A 85 15.90 2.40 -9.24
CA HIS A 85 16.80 2.83 -8.17
C HIS A 85 16.04 3.42 -7.00
N LEU A 86 15.15 4.38 -7.25
CA LEU A 86 14.27 4.97 -6.24
C LEU A 86 13.48 3.90 -5.47
N ILE A 87 12.89 2.95 -6.20
CA ILE A 87 12.06 1.90 -5.62
C ILE A 87 12.90 0.93 -4.77
N ALA A 88 14.02 0.46 -5.30
CA ALA A 88 14.91 -0.46 -4.59
C ALA A 88 15.50 0.19 -3.33
N GLN A 89 15.96 1.43 -3.42
CA GLN A 89 16.48 2.19 -2.28
C GLN A 89 15.44 2.31 -1.17
N ASN A 90 14.25 2.82 -1.48
CA ASN A 90 13.23 3.09 -0.48
C ASN A 90 12.65 1.80 0.13
N ILE A 91 12.54 0.72 -0.65
CA ILE A 91 11.97 -0.53 -0.14
C ILE A 91 13.04 -1.40 0.51
N VAL A 92 14.14 -1.71 -0.17
CA VAL A 92 15.15 -2.62 0.39
C VAL A 92 15.97 -1.92 1.48
N THR A 93 16.65 -0.81 1.12
CA THR A 93 17.52 -0.11 2.08
C THR A 93 16.72 0.43 3.26
N GLY A 94 15.55 1.05 3.00
CA GLY A 94 14.67 1.55 4.06
C GLY A 94 14.17 0.46 5.00
N SER A 95 13.78 -0.70 4.47
CA SER A 95 13.34 -1.83 5.28
C SER A 95 14.49 -2.40 6.13
N VAL A 96 15.66 -2.64 5.54
CA VAL A 96 16.82 -3.20 6.26
C VAL A 96 17.29 -2.26 7.37
N ALA A 97 17.32 -0.95 7.10
CA ALA A 97 17.70 0.04 8.10
C ALA A 97 16.74 0.06 9.28
N LEU A 98 15.42 -0.02 9.02
CA LEU A 98 14.41 -0.08 10.08
C LEU A 98 14.45 -1.42 10.85
N PHE A 99 14.55 -2.56 10.15
CA PHE A 99 14.60 -3.87 10.80
C PHE A 99 15.79 -4.00 11.73
N SER A 100 16.99 -3.62 11.27
CA SER A 100 18.19 -3.66 12.10
C SER A 100 18.10 -2.72 13.30
N ALA A 101 17.51 -1.53 13.16
CA ALA A 101 17.31 -0.60 14.26
C ALA A 101 16.28 -1.12 15.28
N ALA A 102 15.18 -1.72 14.81
CA ALA A 102 14.15 -2.31 15.66
C ALA A 102 14.72 -3.50 16.49
N ILE A 103 15.50 -4.37 15.84
CA ILE A 103 16.15 -5.52 16.51
C ILE A 103 17.15 -5.04 17.55
N GLU A 104 18.02 -4.08 17.23
CA GLU A 104 18.99 -3.52 18.17
C GLU A 104 18.31 -2.87 19.39
N ASN A 105 17.13 -2.29 19.21
CA ASN A 105 16.32 -1.72 20.29
C ASN A 105 15.44 -2.76 21.02
N ASN A 106 15.59 -4.04 20.75
CA ASN A 106 14.85 -5.15 21.37
C ASN A 106 13.31 -5.00 21.24
N VAL A 107 12.85 -4.56 20.08
CA VAL A 107 11.41 -4.51 19.78
C VAL A 107 10.84 -5.92 19.82
N LYS A 108 9.69 -6.12 20.47
CA LYS A 108 9.07 -7.44 20.60
C LYS A 108 8.66 -8.02 19.25
N ARG A 109 8.01 -7.19 18.40
CA ARG A 109 7.45 -7.68 17.12
C ARG A 109 7.53 -6.64 16.02
N ILE A 110 7.85 -7.10 14.81
CA ILE A 110 7.81 -6.31 13.57
C ILE A 110 6.66 -6.82 12.70
N VAL A 111 5.69 -5.96 12.37
CA VAL A 111 4.66 -6.21 11.38
C VAL A 111 5.04 -5.50 10.08
N PHE A 112 5.38 -6.29 9.06
CA PHE A 112 5.82 -5.76 7.76
C PHE A 112 4.70 -5.84 6.74
N CYS A 113 4.35 -4.72 6.12
CA CYS A 113 3.42 -4.67 4.99
C CYS A 113 4.17 -4.96 3.69
N SER A 114 4.07 -6.20 3.22
CA SER A 114 4.50 -6.61 1.90
C SER A 114 3.46 -6.23 0.84
N SER A 115 3.37 -6.96 -0.25
CA SER A 115 2.42 -6.70 -1.35
C SER A 115 2.06 -7.98 -2.08
N MET A 116 0.85 -8.04 -2.63
CA MET A 116 0.50 -9.13 -3.54
C MET A 116 1.34 -9.16 -4.84
N ALA A 117 2.07 -8.09 -5.16
CA ALA A 117 3.05 -8.06 -6.25
C ALA A 117 4.12 -9.16 -6.12
N ARG A 118 4.33 -9.69 -4.89
CA ARG A 118 5.18 -10.86 -4.64
C ARG A 118 4.78 -12.11 -5.45
N TYR A 119 3.51 -12.24 -5.79
CA TYR A 119 2.99 -13.41 -6.50
C TYR A 119 3.12 -13.31 -8.03
N GLY A 120 3.14 -12.11 -8.58
CA GLY A 120 3.35 -11.83 -10.01
C GLY A 120 2.43 -12.63 -10.92
N THR A 121 3.00 -13.56 -11.71
CA THR A 121 2.27 -14.39 -12.70
C THR A 121 1.79 -15.74 -12.18
N ASN A 122 1.80 -15.98 -10.89
CA ASN A 122 1.19 -17.18 -10.33
C ASN A 122 -0.31 -17.25 -10.67
N LYS A 123 -0.87 -18.47 -10.67
CA LYS A 123 -2.29 -18.68 -10.93
C LYS A 123 -3.14 -18.10 -9.79
N THR A 124 -4.16 -17.33 -10.11
CA THR A 124 -5.13 -16.80 -9.14
C THR A 124 -6.16 -17.86 -8.70
N PRO A 125 -6.70 -17.77 -7.46
CA PRO A 125 -6.34 -16.82 -6.40
C PRO A 125 -4.98 -17.15 -5.78
N PHE A 126 -4.19 -16.10 -5.46
CA PHE A 126 -2.88 -16.29 -4.84
C PHE A 126 -3.02 -16.80 -3.40
N LYS A 127 -2.19 -17.78 -3.05
CA LYS A 127 -2.12 -18.35 -1.69
C LYS A 127 -0.74 -18.12 -1.08
N GLU A 128 -0.68 -18.03 0.24
CA GLU A 128 0.54 -17.69 0.97
C GLU A 128 1.66 -18.71 0.82
N ASN A 129 1.31 -19.98 0.51
CA ASN A 129 2.27 -21.05 0.25
C ASN A 129 2.83 -21.05 -1.18
N PHE A 130 2.38 -20.15 -2.04
CA PHE A 130 2.93 -20.05 -3.39
C PHE A 130 4.35 -19.47 -3.35
N LYS A 131 5.25 -20.04 -4.15
CA LYS A 131 6.58 -19.47 -4.36
C LYS A 131 6.43 -18.07 -4.97
N PRO A 132 7.08 -17.04 -4.39
CA PRO A 132 7.08 -15.73 -5.00
C PRO A 132 7.59 -15.75 -6.43
N ASN A 133 6.90 -15.03 -7.32
CA ASN A 133 7.25 -14.89 -8.73
C ASN A 133 6.99 -13.46 -9.24
N PRO A 134 7.59 -12.44 -8.59
CA PRO A 134 7.33 -11.04 -8.90
C PRO A 134 7.73 -10.67 -10.34
N GLN A 135 7.00 -9.74 -10.95
CA GLN A 135 7.16 -9.34 -12.35
C GLN A 135 7.92 -8.01 -12.54
N ASP A 136 8.02 -7.22 -11.49
CA ASP A 136 8.56 -5.87 -11.53
C ASP A 136 9.52 -5.60 -10.36
N PRO A 137 10.38 -4.57 -10.44
CA PRO A 137 11.33 -4.22 -9.39
C PRO A 137 10.69 -3.97 -8.02
N TYR A 138 9.44 -3.45 -7.96
CA TYR A 138 8.73 -3.26 -6.70
C TYR A 138 8.44 -4.61 -6.00
N GLY A 139 7.84 -5.55 -6.73
CA GLY A 139 7.57 -6.89 -6.22
C GLY A 139 8.82 -7.63 -5.80
N ILE A 140 9.91 -7.53 -6.61
CA ILE A 140 11.22 -8.11 -6.30
C ILE A 140 11.79 -7.51 -5.01
N ALA A 141 11.73 -6.19 -4.86
CA ALA A 141 12.22 -5.50 -3.65
C ALA A 141 11.43 -5.89 -2.40
N LYS A 142 10.10 -6.03 -2.51
CA LYS A 142 9.27 -6.52 -1.39
C LYS A 142 9.64 -7.94 -0.97
N VAL A 143 9.86 -8.86 -1.91
CA VAL A 143 10.30 -10.24 -1.61
C VAL A 143 11.70 -10.25 -0.99
N ALA A 144 12.61 -9.41 -1.46
CA ALA A 144 13.94 -9.26 -0.85
C ALA A 144 13.82 -8.81 0.62
N ALA A 145 13.01 -7.78 0.89
CA ALA A 145 12.76 -7.29 2.25
C ALA A 145 12.12 -8.36 3.16
N GLU A 146 11.16 -9.17 2.65
CA GLU A 146 10.58 -10.30 3.38
C GLU A 146 11.65 -11.32 3.81
N ASN A 147 12.53 -11.70 2.88
CA ASN A 147 13.55 -12.71 3.15
C ASN A 147 14.60 -12.19 4.15
N ILE A 148 14.99 -10.92 4.07
CA ILE A 148 15.89 -10.28 5.01
C ILE A 148 15.24 -10.21 6.40
N LEU A 149 13.96 -9.79 6.48
CA LEU A 149 13.22 -9.73 7.75
C LEU A 149 13.21 -11.10 8.45
N LYS A 150 12.82 -12.14 7.74
CA LYS A 150 12.80 -13.52 8.27
C LYS A 150 14.15 -13.93 8.82
N ASN A 151 15.19 -13.81 8.00
CA ASN A 151 16.56 -14.19 8.40
C ASN A 151 17.03 -13.43 9.65
N LEU A 152 16.83 -12.12 9.70
CA LEU A 152 17.23 -11.30 10.85
C LEU A 152 16.42 -11.65 12.10
N CYS A 153 15.10 -11.76 11.98
CA CYS A 153 14.24 -12.07 13.13
C CYS A 153 14.49 -13.48 13.68
N ASP A 154 14.68 -14.48 12.81
CA ASP A 154 15.00 -15.86 13.22
C ASP A 154 16.39 -15.91 13.91
N THR A 155 17.37 -15.13 13.43
CA THR A 155 18.71 -15.06 14.01
C THR A 155 18.73 -14.38 15.38
N HIS A 156 17.97 -13.31 15.56
CA HIS A 156 18.02 -12.46 16.74
C HIS A 156 16.85 -12.64 17.71
N GLY A 157 15.95 -13.61 17.46
CA GLY A 157 14.86 -13.94 18.36
C GLY A 157 13.75 -12.88 18.46
N VAL A 158 13.53 -12.08 17.40
CA VAL A 158 12.48 -11.08 17.34
C VAL A 158 11.27 -11.65 16.60
N GLU A 159 10.06 -11.42 17.10
CA GLU A 159 8.84 -11.85 16.43
C GLU A 159 8.59 -11.04 15.15
N TYR A 160 8.12 -11.69 14.09
CA TYR A 160 7.66 -10.99 12.89
C TYR A 160 6.34 -11.53 12.36
N VAL A 161 5.64 -10.69 11.61
CA VAL A 161 4.45 -11.04 10.82
C VAL A 161 4.52 -10.29 9.49
N ILE A 162 4.26 -10.99 8.40
CA ILE A 162 4.21 -10.38 7.06
C ILE A 162 2.77 -10.28 6.61
N ALA A 163 2.25 -9.07 6.57
CA ALA A 163 0.96 -8.74 5.99
C ALA A 163 1.09 -8.57 4.48
N VAL A 164 0.19 -9.17 3.71
CA VAL A 164 0.13 -9.03 2.25
C VAL A 164 -1.22 -8.41 1.86
N PRO A 165 -1.38 -7.09 2.06
CA PRO A 165 -2.60 -6.40 1.66
C PRO A 165 -2.68 -6.29 0.13
N HIS A 166 -3.92 -6.23 -0.39
CA HIS A 166 -4.12 -6.05 -1.82
C HIS A 166 -5.16 -4.98 -2.14
N ASN A 167 -4.73 -4.02 -2.98
CA ASN A 167 -5.55 -2.93 -3.52
C ASN A 167 -6.43 -2.23 -2.48
N ILE A 168 -5.83 -1.82 -1.35
CA ILE A 168 -6.55 -1.09 -0.32
C ILE A 168 -7.05 0.23 -0.87
N ILE A 169 -8.32 0.56 -0.58
CA ILE A 169 -8.95 1.83 -0.90
C ILE A 169 -9.52 2.48 0.36
N GLY A 170 -9.62 3.80 0.37
CA GLY A 170 -10.22 4.54 1.49
C GLY A 170 -9.87 6.03 1.49
N PRO A 171 -10.45 6.78 2.43
CA PRO A 171 -10.09 8.17 2.71
C PRO A 171 -8.58 8.33 2.96
N ARG A 172 -8.02 9.52 2.70
CA ARG A 172 -6.58 9.84 2.77
C ARG A 172 -5.71 9.14 1.73
N GLN A 173 -6.27 8.29 0.87
CA GLN A 173 -5.51 7.80 -0.27
C GLN A 173 -5.20 8.97 -1.21
N LYS A 174 -3.91 9.13 -1.60
CA LYS A 174 -3.47 10.22 -2.46
C LYS A 174 -4.16 10.15 -3.81
N TYR A 175 -4.81 11.22 -4.25
CA TYR A 175 -5.62 11.28 -5.46
C TYR A 175 -5.11 12.27 -6.52
N ASP A 176 -4.02 12.97 -6.21
CA ASP A 176 -3.27 13.84 -7.14
C ASP A 176 -1.97 13.20 -7.66
N ASP A 177 -1.81 11.89 -7.44
CA ASP A 177 -0.64 11.12 -7.84
C ASP A 177 -0.91 10.41 -9.17
N PRO A 178 -0.18 10.71 -10.26
CA PRO A 178 -0.43 10.14 -11.57
C PRO A 178 0.10 8.70 -11.72
N TYR A 179 0.86 8.21 -10.76
CA TYR A 179 1.57 6.94 -10.89
C TYR A 179 0.81 5.76 -10.30
N ARG A 180 -0.11 5.98 -9.36
CA ARG A 180 -0.81 4.89 -8.70
C ARG A 180 -2.23 5.24 -8.22
N ASN A 181 -2.94 4.18 -7.85
CA ASN A 181 -4.28 4.14 -7.30
C ASN A 181 -5.36 4.54 -8.30
N VAL A 182 -5.65 3.61 -9.19
CA VAL A 182 -6.64 3.77 -10.24
C VAL A 182 -7.98 4.35 -9.74
N VAL A 183 -8.46 3.92 -8.56
CA VAL A 183 -9.75 4.39 -7.99
C VAL A 183 -9.69 5.88 -7.69
N SER A 184 -8.67 6.33 -6.96
CA SER A 184 -8.53 7.73 -6.57
C SER A 184 -8.26 8.65 -7.77
N ILE A 185 -7.47 8.18 -8.76
CA ILE A 185 -7.22 8.90 -10.02
C ILE A 185 -8.53 9.10 -10.79
N MET A 186 -9.31 8.02 -10.98
CA MET A 186 -10.59 8.09 -11.72
C MET A 186 -11.60 9.02 -11.04
N ILE A 187 -11.72 8.94 -9.71
CA ILE A 187 -12.61 9.84 -8.96
C ILE A 187 -12.17 11.30 -9.14
N ASN A 188 -10.88 11.61 -9.01
CA ASN A 188 -10.37 12.96 -9.15
C ASN A 188 -10.58 13.52 -10.57
N LEU A 189 -10.37 12.70 -11.60
CA LEU A 189 -10.63 13.09 -13.00
C LEU A 189 -12.11 13.35 -13.25
N MET A 190 -12.99 12.42 -12.88
CA MET A 190 -14.43 12.56 -13.10
C MET A 190 -15.01 13.77 -12.36
N LEU A 191 -14.55 14.06 -11.15
CA LEU A 191 -14.95 15.26 -10.39
C LEU A 191 -14.46 16.57 -11.02
N GLN A 192 -13.41 16.51 -11.84
CA GLN A 192 -12.92 17.63 -12.67
C GLN A 192 -13.62 17.67 -14.04
N ASN A 193 -14.64 16.87 -14.26
CA ASN A 193 -15.31 16.68 -15.55
C ASN A 193 -14.36 16.23 -16.67
N ARG A 194 -13.35 15.42 -16.32
CA ARG A 194 -12.37 14.82 -17.25
C ARG A 194 -12.59 13.32 -17.35
N GLN A 195 -12.42 12.78 -18.57
CA GLN A 195 -12.56 11.33 -18.78
C GLN A 195 -11.39 10.57 -18.15
N PRO A 196 -11.64 9.39 -17.54
CA PRO A 196 -10.59 8.54 -17.04
C PRO A 196 -9.74 7.97 -18.18
N ILE A 197 -8.47 7.77 -17.91
CA ILE A 197 -7.52 7.12 -18.82
C ILE A 197 -7.34 5.67 -18.35
N ILE A 198 -7.53 4.73 -19.27
CA ILE A 198 -7.44 3.28 -19.01
C ILE A 198 -6.29 2.71 -19.85
N TYR A 199 -5.38 1.99 -19.19
CA TYR A 199 -4.30 1.28 -19.85
C TYR A 199 -4.79 -0.05 -20.42
N GLY A 200 -4.35 -0.38 -21.66
CA GLY A 200 -4.80 -1.58 -22.36
C GLY A 200 -6.28 -1.49 -22.74
N ASP A 201 -6.98 -2.60 -22.67
CA ASP A 201 -8.40 -2.74 -22.97
C ASP A 201 -9.33 -2.60 -21.74
N GLY A 202 -8.73 -2.41 -20.54
CA GLY A 202 -9.47 -2.29 -19.30
C GLY A 202 -10.04 -3.60 -18.73
N ASN A 203 -9.68 -4.75 -19.30
CA ASN A 203 -10.16 -6.07 -18.86
C ASN A 203 -9.31 -6.66 -17.73
N GLN A 204 -8.19 -6.03 -17.35
CA GLN A 204 -7.42 -6.43 -16.19
C GLN A 204 -8.27 -6.37 -14.92
N LYS A 205 -8.20 -7.44 -14.09
CA LYS A 205 -9.11 -7.63 -12.95
C LYS A 205 -8.39 -7.48 -11.61
N ARG A 206 -9.11 -6.89 -10.65
CA ARG A 206 -8.67 -6.69 -9.26
C ARG A 206 -9.80 -6.92 -8.28
N CYS A 207 -9.47 -7.37 -7.07
CA CYS A 207 -10.27 -7.15 -5.88
C CYS A 207 -9.78 -5.90 -5.16
N PHE A 208 -10.66 -5.19 -4.49
CA PHE A 208 -10.34 -4.00 -3.70
C PHE A 208 -10.79 -4.18 -2.27
N SER A 209 -9.90 -3.95 -1.30
CA SER A 209 -10.23 -3.98 0.11
C SER A 209 -10.47 -2.58 0.65
N TYR A 210 -11.43 -2.44 1.55
CA TYR A 210 -11.62 -1.16 2.24
C TYR A 210 -10.74 -1.09 3.48
N ILE A 211 -10.14 0.07 3.71
CA ILE A 211 -9.12 0.30 4.75
C ILE A 211 -9.49 -0.25 6.13
N ASP A 212 -10.75 -0.13 6.59
CA ASP A 212 -11.16 -0.58 7.93
C ASP A 212 -11.05 -2.10 8.09
N ASP A 213 -11.26 -2.86 7.02
CA ASP A 213 -11.15 -4.33 7.03
C ASP A 213 -9.67 -4.77 7.12
N ASP A 214 -8.77 -4.03 6.45
CA ASP A 214 -7.32 -4.25 6.55
C ASP A 214 -6.78 -3.86 7.94
N LEU A 215 -7.23 -2.74 8.49
CA LEU A 215 -6.86 -2.29 9.83
C LEU A 215 -7.24 -3.31 10.91
N TYR A 216 -8.42 -3.94 10.78
CA TYR A 216 -8.83 -5.01 11.68
C TYR A 216 -7.80 -6.14 11.71
N CYS A 217 -7.34 -6.59 10.54
CA CYS A 217 -6.33 -7.64 10.44
C CYS A 217 -4.97 -7.20 11.00
N LEU A 218 -4.49 -6.02 10.61
CA LEU A 218 -3.20 -5.49 11.05
C LEU A 218 -3.14 -5.32 12.58
N LYS A 219 -4.21 -4.84 13.20
CA LYS A 219 -4.30 -4.78 14.67
C LYS A 219 -4.24 -6.16 15.32
N LYS A 220 -4.92 -7.15 14.76
CA LYS A 220 -4.83 -8.54 15.23
C LYS A 220 -3.41 -9.10 15.11
N MET A 221 -2.68 -8.75 14.06
CA MET A 221 -1.28 -9.14 13.87
C MET A 221 -0.34 -8.56 14.91
N ALA A 222 -0.68 -7.40 15.49
CA ALA A 222 0.12 -6.80 16.56
C ALA A 222 0.16 -7.64 17.84
N PHE A 223 -0.98 -8.29 18.19
CA PHE A 223 -1.19 -8.83 19.53
C PHE A 223 -1.41 -10.34 19.58
N SER A 224 -1.72 -11.00 18.47
CA SER A 224 -1.97 -12.44 18.45
C SER A 224 -0.66 -13.23 18.33
N ASP A 225 -0.44 -14.19 19.20
CA ASP A 225 0.72 -15.10 19.09
C ASP A 225 0.55 -16.14 17.97
N LYS A 226 -0.69 -16.35 17.50
CA LYS A 226 -1.00 -17.30 16.42
C LYS A 226 -0.47 -16.87 15.06
N VAL A 227 0.02 -15.65 14.93
CA VAL A 227 0.46 -15.07 13.64
C VAL A 227 1.98 -14.90 13.56
N VAL A 228 2.71 -15.21 14.63
CA VAL A 228 4.18 -15.07 14.66
C VAL A 228 4.81 -15.97 13.59
N GLY A 229 5.69 -15.40 12.76
CA GLY A 229 6.34 -16.08 11.65
C GLY A 229 5.48 -16.25 10.40
N GLU A 230 4.22 -15.81 10.43
CA GLU A 230 3.27 -16.05 9.34
C GLU A 230 3.29 -14.99 8.25
N ILE A 231 3.01 -15.43 7.03
CA ILE A 231 2.62 -14.56 5.91
C ILE A 231 1.11 -14.68 5.76
N ILE A 232 0.39 -13.57 5.72
CA ILE A 232 -1.07 -13.57 5.65
C ILE A 232 -1.55 -12.56 4.61
N ASN A 233 -2.29 -13.07 3.61
CA ASN A 233 -3.00 -12.23 2.65
C ASN A 233 -4.16 -11.51 3.35
N ILE A 234 -4.32 -10.21 3.07
CA ILE A 234 -5.38 -9.37 3.63
C ILE A 234 -6.16 -8.74 2.49
N GLY A 235 -7.47 -8.89 2.52
CA GLY A 235 -8.41 -8.31 1.60
C GLY A 235 -9.45 -9.33 1.09
N PRO A 236 -10.50 -8.86 0.42
CA PRO A 236 -11.56 -9.71 -0.08
C PRO A 236 -11.10 -10.56 -1.27
N ASP A 237 -11.74 -11.68 -1.48
CA ASP A 237 -11.59 -12.53 -2.65
C ASP A 237 -12.92 -12.67 -3.44
N GLU A 238 -13.95 -11.91 -3.03
CA GLU A 238 -15.28 -11.98 -3.61
C GLU A 238 -15.40 -11.11 -4.88
N GLU A 239 -15.46 -9.81 -4.78
CA GLU A 239 -15.73 -8.91 -5.93
C GLU A 239 -14.50 -8.72 -6.85
N PHE A 240 -14.23 -9.71 -7.71
CA PHE A 240 -13.13 -9.68 -8.68
C PHE A 240 -13.58 -9.02 -9.99
N ILE A 241 -13.37 -7.71 -10.12
CA ILE A 241 -13.89 -6.88 -11.20
C ILE A 241 -12.82 -6.36 -12.15
N SER A 242 -13.22 -6.04 -13.39
CA SER A 242 -12.36 -5.38 -14.37
C SER A 242 -12.25 -3.87 -14.08
N ILE A 243 -11.20 -3.23 -14.64
CA ILE A 243 -11.06 -1.77 -14.57
C ILE A 243 -12.20 -1.06 -15.30
N ASN A 244 -12.71 -1.64 -16.39
CA ASN A 244 -13.92 -1.13 -17.06
C ASN A 244 -15.14 -1.16 -16.12
N THR A 245 -15.35 -2.26 -15.40
CA THR A 245 -16.43 -2.37 -14.42
C THR A 245 -16.26 -1.36 -13.30
N LEU A 246 -15.03 -1.14 -12.81
CA LEU A 246 -14.73 -0.11 -11.81
C LEU A 246 -15.09 1.29 -12.32
N ALA A 247 -14.69 1.63 -13.56
CA ALA A 247 -15.01 2.93 -14.16
C ALA A 247 -16.53 3.15 -14.28
N ASN A 248 -17.29 2.11 -14.68
CA ASN A 248 -18.76 2.16 -14.73
C ASN A 248 -19.38 2.35 -13.33
N LYS A 249 -18.91 1.63 -12.31
CA LYS A 249 -19.38 1.82 -10.92
C LYS A 249 -19.17 3.26 -10.45
N LEU A 250 -17.97 3.82 -10.68
CA LEU A 250 -17.65 5.21 -10.31
C LEU A 250 -18.52 6.22 -11.08
N SER A 251 -18.70 6.03 -12.39
CA SER A 251 -19.52 6.93 -13.21
C SER A 251 -20.99 6.94 -12.75
N ASN A 252 -21.55 5.78 -12.39
CA ASN A 252 -22.89 5.67 -11.84
C ASN A 252 -23.03 6.43 -10.50
N HIS A 253 -22.09 6.27 -9.57
CA HIS A 253 -22.10 7.01 -8.31
C HIS A 253 -21.93 8.51 -8.48
N LEU A 254 -21.21 8.94 -9.51
CA LEU A 254 -20.96 10.35 -9.81
C LEU A 254 -21.97 10.97 -10.78
N ARG A 255 -22.83 10.17 -11.38
CA ARG A 255 -23.72 10.55 -12.49
C ARG A 255 -22.92 11.19 -13.64
N PHE A 256 -21.78 10.59 -13.96
CA PHE A 256 -20.83 11.08 -14.95
C PHE A 256 -21.05 10.38 -16.29
N ASN A 257 -21.05 11.13 -17.40
CA ASN A 257 -21.13 10.56 -18.75
C ASN A 257 -19.76 9.95 -19.13
N LEU A 258 -19.63 8.63 -18.98
CA LEU A 258 -18.39 7.89 -19.14
C LEU A 258 -18.06 7.61 -20.60
N ASN A 259 -16.90 8.11 -21.06
CA ASN A 259 -16.29 7.79 -22.35
C ASN A 259 -14.75 7.73 -22.19
N PRO A 260 -14.21 6.65 -21.59
CA PRO A 260 -12.82 6.60 -21.19
C PRO A 260 -11.86 6.64 -22.37
N THR A 261 -10.69 7.24 -22.15
CA THR A 261 -9.59 7.21 -23.11
C THR A 261 -8.74 5.98 -22.88
N TYR A 262 -8.65 5.10 -23.88
CA TYR A 262 -7.77 3.93 -23.82
C TYR A 262 -6.38 4.26 -24.36
N VAL A 263 -5.34 3.84 -23.64
CA VAL A 263 -3.94 4.02 -24.03
C VAL A 263 -3.20 2.69 -24.00
N LYS A 264 -2.02 2.61 -24.61
CA LYS A 264 -1.19 1.40 -24.61
C LYS A 264 -0.99 0.86 -23.19
N GLY A 265 -1.15 -0.46 -23.01
CA GLY A 265 -0.91 -1.13 -21.74
C GLY A 265 0.51 -0.92 -21.20
N ARG A 266 0.65 -0.96 -19.89
CA ARG A 266 1.95 -0.80 -19.22
C ARG A 266 2.78 -2.08 -19.31
N PRO A 267 4.11 -1.99 -19.45
CA PRO A 267 4.97 -3.16 -19.37
C PRO A 267 4.82 -3.88 -18.02
N LYS A 268 4.90 -5.21 -18.05
CA LYS A 268 4.87 -6.05 -16.83
C LYS A 268 3.62 -5.94 -15.96
N GLU A 269 2.53 -5.36 -16.47
CA GLU A 269 1.26 -5.31 -15.72
C GLU A 269 0.67 -6.71 -15.55
N VAL A 270 0.37 -7.09 -14.31
CA VAL A 270 -0.33 -8.34 -13.99
C VAL A 270 -1.81 -8.19 -14.37
N LEU A 271 -2.31 -9.03 -15.28
CA LEU A 271 -3.68 -8.93 -15.80
C LEU A 271 -4.71 -9.30 -14.73
N ASN A 272 -4.51 -10.43 -14.04
CA ASN A 272 -5.43 -10.92 -13.03
C ASN A 272 -4.72 -11.02 -11.68
N ALA A 273 -5.18 -10.26 -10.69
CA ALA A 273 -4.58 -10.25 -9.37
C ALA A 273 -5.65 -10.27 -8.28
N THR A 274 -5.78 -11.41 -7.62
CA THR A 274 -6.60 -11.61 -6.42
C THR A 274 -5.94 -12.65 -5.53
N CYS A 275 -6.10 -12.48 -4.21
CA CYS A 275 -5.57 -13.39 -3.20
C CYS A 275 -6.71 -14.17 -2.54
N SER A 276 -6.44 -15.41 -2.08
CA SER A 276 -7.33 -16.09 -1.14
C SER A 276 -7.26 -15.43 0.22
N ALA A 277 -8.41 -15.20 0.85
CA ALA A 277 -8.54 -14.71 2.22
C ALA A 277 -8.71 -15.83 3.27
N ASP A 278 -8.61 -17.11 2.88
CA ASP A 278 -8.90 -18.25 3.75
C ASP A 278 -8.05 -18.28 5.02
N LYS A 279 -6.75 -17.97 4.89
CA LYS A 279 -5.84 -17.92 6.04
C LYS A 279 -6.20 -16.79 6.99
N ALA A 280 -6.48 -15.60 6.47
CA ALA A 280 -6.93 -14.46 7.30
C ALA A 280 -8.26 -14.77 8.01
N ARG A 281 -9.21 -15.41 7.32
CA ARG A 281 -10.47 -15.86 7.93
C ARG A 281 -10.22 -16.82 9.11
N LYS A 282 -9.36 -17.81 8.88
CA LYS A 282 -9.06 -18.86 9.87
C LYS A 282 -8.31 -18.31 11.09
N ILE A 283 -7.27 -17.48 10.89
CA ILE A 283 -6.35 -17.10 11.96
C ILE A 283 -6.77 -15.77 12.62
N LEU A 284 -7.26 -14.81 11.81
CA LEU A 284 -7.58 -13.46 12.28
C LEU A 284 -9.09 -13.24 12.45
N GLY A 285 -9.94 -14.13 11.95
CA GLY A 285 -11.38 -13.91 11.89
C GLY A 285 -11.77 -12.80 10.90
N TYR A 286 -11.01 -12.67 9.81
CA TYR A 286 -11.30 -11.71 8.75
C TYR A 286 -12.70 -11.93 8.18
N LYS A 287 -13.38 -10.83 7.91
CA LYS A 287 -14.66 -10.78 7.16
C LYS A 287 -14.67 -9.49 6.38
N THR A 288 -15.11 -9.52 5.13
CA THR A 288 -15.44 -8.32 4.37
C THR A 288 -16.65 -7.66 5.00
N ARG A 289 -16.47 -6.47 5.57
CA ARG A 289 -17.52 -5.70 6.27
C ARG A 289 -17.99 -4.51 5.46
N THR A 290 -17.14 -4.03 4.57
CA THR A 290 -17.45 -2.90 3.70
C THR A 290 -17.47 -3.39 2.26
N SER A 291 -18.63 -3.30 1.59
CA SER A 291 -18.75 -3.61 0.17
C SER A 291 -17.89 -2.66 -0.67
N LEU A 292 -17.51 -3.08 -1.89
CA LEU A 292 -16.80 -2.20 -2.80
C LEU A 292 -17.58 -0.91 -3.06
N ASP A 293 -18.89 -1.00 -3.33
CA ASP A 293 -19.72 0.18 -3.60
C ASP A 293 -19.74 1.17 -2.43
N ASP A 294 -19.80 0.69 -1.19
CA ASP A 294 -19.76 1.57 -0.02
C ASP A 294 -18.36 2.18 0.18
N GLY A 295 -17.30 1.42 -0.08
CA GLY A 295 -15.93 1.94 -0.09
C GLY A 295 -15.75 3.06 -1.13
N LEU A 296 -16.25 2.86 -2.36
CA LEU A 296 -16.22 3.87 -3.42
C LEU A 296 -17.00 5.14 -3.03
N LYS A 297 -18.20 5.01 -2.45
CA LYS A 297 -18.99 6.16 -1.96
C LYS A 297 -18.24 6.96 -0.89
N LYS A 298 -17.59 6.28 0.06
CA LYS A 298 -16.79 6.92 1.10
C LYS A 298 -15.59 7.68 0.52
N MET A 299 -14.89 7.10 -0.48
CA MET A 299 -13.80 7.78 -1.18
C MET A 299 -14.30 9.01 -1.96
N ILE A 300 -15.39 8.88 -2.70
CA ILE A 300 -16.02 9.98 -3.44
C ILE A 300 -16.39 11.12 -2.47
N SER A 301 -17.02 10.80 -1.35
CA SER A 301 -17.40 11.77 -0.33
C SER A 301 -16.16 12.48 0.24
N PHE A 302 -15.10 11.76 0.54
CA PHE A 302 -13.85 12.30 1.04
C PHE A 302 -13.22 13.28 0.03
N ILE A 303 -13.08 12.88 -1.25
CA ILE A 303 -12.47 13.73 -2.28
C ILE A 303 -13.34 14.95 -2.58
N LYS A 304 -14.67 14.81 -2.62
CA LYS A 304 -15.60 15.96 -2.75
C LYS A 304 -15.42 16.97 -1.61
N LYS A 305 -15.29 16.50 -0.36
CA LYS A 305 -15.08 17.36 0.80
C LYS A 305 -13.72 18.08 0.78
N LYS A 306 -12.66 17.38 0.34
CA LYS A 306 -11.30 17.97 0.26
C LYS A 306 -11.11 18.86 -0.98
N GLY A 307 -11.95 18.70 -1.99
CA GLY A 307 -11.82 19.32 -3.31
C GLY A 307 -10.92 18.54 -4.25
N THR A 308 -11.11 18.76 -5.55
CA THR A 308 -10.24 18.16 -6.58
C THR A 308 -8.84 18.78 -6.56
N LYS A 309 -7.83 18.02 -6.98
CA LYS A 309 -6.44 18.47 -7.05
C LYS A 309 -5.89 18.27 -8.48
N LYS A 310 -5.04 19.18 -8.93
CA LYS A 310 -4.20 18.96 -10.13
C LYS A 310 -3.20 17.86 -9.83
N PHE A 311 -2.92 17.01 -10.81
CA PHE A 311 -1.93 15.95 -10.67
C PHE A 311 -0.52 16.51 -10.52
N ARG A 312 0.26 15.92 -9.63
CA ARG A 312 1.65 16.31 -9.34
C ARG A 312 2.59 15.21 -9.79
N TYR A 313 3.42 15.48 -10.75
CA TYR A 313 4.49 14.60 -11.22
C TYR A 313 5.72 14.81 -10.33
N HIS A 314 5.64 14.28 -9.11
CA HIS A 314 6.59 14.54 -8.02
C HIS A 314 7.75 13.54 -7.95
N LEU A 315 7.75 12.54 -8.83
CA LEU A 315 8.82 11.56 -8.95
C LEU A 315 9.44 11.65 -10.34
N ASP A 316 10.76 11.57 -10.37
CA ASP A 316 11.50 11.55 -11.64
C ASP A 316 11.46 10.16 -12.27
N LEU A 317 11.41 10.13 -13.59
CA LEU A 317 11.60 8.92 -14.38
C LEU A 317 13.09 8.75 -14.65
N GLU A 318 13.70 7.68 -14.15
CA GLU A 318 15.11 7.36 -14.34
C GLU A 318 15.39 6.79 -15.75
N ILE A 319 14.40 6.07 -16.30
CA ILE A 319 14.48 5.43 -17.62
C ILE A 319 13.32 5.94 -18.46
N ILE A 320 13.65 6.71 -19.51
CA ILE A 320 12.67 7.24 -20.46
C ILE A 320 12.98 6.67 -21.85
N ASN A 321 12.01 5.92 -22.41
CA ASN A 321 12.09 5.32 -23.74
C ASN A 321 10.69 5.15 -24.35
N ASP A 322 10.58 4.38 -25.42
CA ASP A 322 9.32 4.14 -26.13
C ASP A 322 8.32 3.25 -25.35
N LEU A 323 8.77 2.58 -24.29
CA LEU A 323 7.92 1.80 -23.38
C LEU A 323 7.35 2.66 -22.27
N THR A 324 7.89 3.86 -22.04
CA THR A 324 7.41 4.77 -20.97
C THR A 324 5.99 5.23 -21.29
N PRO A 325 5.04 5.06 -20.34
CA PRO A 325 3.65 5.47 -20.55
C PRO A 325 3.55 6.95 -20.92
N LYS A 326 2.82 7.25 -22.00
CA LYS A 326 2.58 8.64 -22.46
C LYS A 326 1.95 9.50 -21.36
N THR A 327 1.09 8.92 -20.52
CA THR A 327 0.47 9.62 -19.40
C THR A 327 1.48 10.21 -18.41
N TRP A 328 2.67 9.62 -18.32
CA TRP A 328 3.75 10.12 -17.45
C TRP A 328 4.73 10.99 -18.24
N LYS A 329 5.14 10.53 -19.43
CA LYS A 329 6.08 11.26 -20.30
C LYS A 329 5.51 12.61 -20.75
N ASP A 330 4.25 12.62 -21.20
CA ASP A 330 3.56 13.79 -21.76
C ASP A 330 2.64 14.47 -20.73
N ARG A 331 2.64 14.00 -19.47
CA ARG A 331 1.86 14.56 -18.33
C ARG A 331 0.38 14.73 -18.65
N LEU A 332 -0.29 13.67 -19.12
CA LEU A 332 -1.67 13.71 -19.61
C LEU A 332 -2.75 13.74 -18.51
N PHE A 333 -2.40 13.51 -17.24
CA PHE A 333 -3.33 13.64 -16.13
C PHE A 333 -3.59 15.09 -15.73
#